data_a627a0102057d2730bc04b4e0722f2f0
#
_entry.id   a627a0102057d2730bc04b4e0722f2f0
#
_cell.length_a   1.000
_cell.length_b   1.000
_cell.length_c   1.000
_cell.angle_alpha   90.00
_cell.angle_beta   90.00
_cell.angle_gamma   90.00
#
_symmetry.space_group_name_H-M   'P 1'
#
loop_
_entity.id
_entity.type
_entity.pdbx_description
1 polymer ?
#
loop_
_entity_poly.entity_id
_entity_poly.type
_entity_poly.pdbx_seq_one_letter_code
_entity_poly.pdbx_strand_id
1 'polypeptide(L)'
;MNTYTCDIAVIGGGGSGLVAACRAAALGKRVIVLEKDKRLGGGMNMASTMRTFGSKWQKERNLPDTTALFLRNRMDETYWRLDRKLAGSMIRGTGEFFDWFCSIAPQETVDRFTVGRYVFDEEADGPLGPQCGGDGPGKGSGRIFMEVMIQQLEQLGAVILTEAVTQNIRMDGAKITGLAAAVAGEPIEIQCENVILACGAWIRNPVVVQRYFPELAAAQPYMGESPHMSRNYTGDGLKLAQNAGAKMDETNRTIRMMGPMTMCRSRVMGEMANSAYSIYINRNGQRYVCEASQLRMGVFDSGSVQVDQPEGLAYVVFDENNLRHAIAAGEHQPQPQIAMPFGPSRFPATMEEAKQDMIPALEKQDGILFAADTLDALAEKIGVPTDHLKETVAAYNHAAETGMDWDCFKPADWLTPIHEAPYYAVKATLGTDGAFGGVEINENMQAKSASGGVVEGLYVVGDLASGRFLNMCGIKKQILNDMSFALSSGFIAGTHAARKN
;
A
#
# COMPACT_ATOMS: atom_id res chain seq x y z
N MET A 1 -17.22 31.77 17.07
CA MET A 1 -16.86 30.39 16.73
C MET A 1 -18.05 29.76 16.02
N ASN A 2 -17.87 29.27 14.80
CA ASN A 2 -18.96 28.65 14.07
C ASN A 2 -19.25 27.25 14.65
N THR A 3 -20.53 26.98 14.86
CA THR A 3 -21.00 25.67 15.37
C THR A 3 -21.82 24.97 14.31
N TYR A 4 -21.47 23.72 14.03
CA TYR A 4 -22.18 22.83 13.13
C TYR A 4 -22.85 21.72 13.93
N THR A 5 -23.90 21.12 13.38
CA THR A 5 -24.57 19.96 13.99
C THR A 5 -24.81 18.90 12.92
N CYS A 6 -24.44 17.66 13.21
CA CYS A 6 -24.70 16.50 12.36
C CYS A 6 -24.97 15.25 13.21
N ASP A 7 -25.39 14.19 12.55
CA ASP A 7 -25.58 12.88 13.20
C ASP A 7 -24.25 12.10 13.25
N ILE A 8 -23.43 12.27 12.18
CA ILE A 8 -22.15 11.58 12.04
C ILE A 8 -21.10 12.55 11.50
N ALA A 9 -19.98 12.69 12.21
CA ALA A 9 -18.79 13.38 11.73
C ALA A 9 -17.75 12.36 11.23
N VAL A 10 -17.24 12.54 10.02
CA VAL A 10 -16.20 11.69 9.41
C VAL A 10 -14.90 12.48 9.34
N ILE A 11 -13.85 11.99 9.97
CA ILE A 11 -12.54 12.64 10.02
C ILE A 11 -11.59 11.95 9.04
N GLY A 12 -11.33 12.61 7.93
CA GLY A 12 -10.54 12.16 6.79
C GLY A 12 -11.39 11.89 5.55
N GLY A 13 -11.12 12.63 4.48
CA GLY A 13 -11.77 12.54 3.17
C GLY A 13 -11.05 11.60 2.20
N GLY A 14 -10.38 10.56 2.70
CA GLY A 14 -9.80 9.47 1.93
C GLY A 14 -10.83 8.40 1.56
N GLY A 15 -10.37 7.29 0.94
CA GLY A 15 -11.26 6.24 0.44
C GLY A 15 -12.26 5.70 1.45
N SER A 16 -11.80 5.30 2.63
CA SER A 16 -12.68 4.75 3.68
C SER A 16 -13.64 5.80 4.24
N GLY A 17 -13.18 7.05 4.38
CA GLY A 17 -14.01 8.13 4.91
C GLY A 17 -15.12 8.55 3.96
N LEU A 18 -14.82 8.73 2.67
CA LEU A 18 -15.81 9.10 1.68
C LEU A 18 -16.89 8.02 1.50
N VAL A 19 -16.50 6.74 1.52
CA VAL A 19 -17.45 5.62 1.47
C VAL A 19 -18.33 5.60 2.71
N ALA A 20 -17.75 5.77 3.91
CA ALA A 20 -18.51 5.79 5.15
C ALA A 20 -19.51 6.95 5.18
N ALA A 21 -19.07 8.14 4.80
CA ALA A 21 -19.89 9.33 4.71
C ALA A 21 -21.05 9.15 3.72
N CYS A 22 -20.75 8.70 2.49
CA CYS A 22 -21.73 8.49 1.44
C CYS A 22 -22.76 7.43 1.87
N ARG A 23 -22.31 6.32 2.46
CA ARG A 23 -23.22 5.27 2.93
C ARG A 23 -24.12 5.76 4.06
N ALA A 24 -23.61 6.50 5.01
CA ALA A 24 -24.41 7.06 6.09
C ALA A 24 -25.42 8.11 5.58
N ALA A 25 -25.02 8.99 4.69
CA ALA A 25 -25.90 9.98 4.06
C ALA A 25 -27.00 9.32 3.23
N ALA A 26 -26.67 8.26 2.47
CA ALA A 26 -27.65 7.48 1.71
C ALA A 26 -28.67 6.75 2.62
N LEU A 27 -28.36 6.56 3.89
CA LEU A 27 -29.27 6.03 4.92
C LEU A 27 -30.00 7.14 5.70
N GLY A 28 -29.96 8.39 5.21
CA GLY A 28 -30.72 9.51 5.73
C GLY A 28 -30.07 10.28 6.90
N LYS A 29 -28.77 10.05 7.18
CA LYS A 29 -28.08 10.78 8.24
C LYS A 29 -27.46 12.07 7.73
N ARG A 30 -27.46 13.12 8.57
CA ARG A 30 -26.72 14.35 8.31
C ARG A 30 -25.25 14.10 8.57
N VAL A 31 -24.41 14.27 7.55
CA VAL A 31 -22.99 13.94 7.61
C VAL A 31 -22.13 15.16 7.36
N ILE A 32 -21.08 15.32 8.16
CA ILE A 32 -20.00 16.28 7.92
C ILE A 32 -18.69 15.52 7.73
N VAL A 33 -17.99 15.78 6.63
CA VAL A 33 -16.64 15.26 6.36
C VAL A 33 -15.62 16.35 6.61
N LEU A 34 -14.60 16.06 7.40
CA LEU A 34 -13.46 16.95 7.66
C LEU A 34 -12.22 16.38 7.00
N GLU A 35 -11.62 17.08 6.05
CA GLU A 35 -10.37 16.71 5.40
C GLU A 35 -9.32 17.81 5.62
N LYS A 36 -8.14 17.43 6.11
CA LYS A 36 -7.06 18.39 6.39
C LYS A 36 -6.34 18.92 5.14
N ASP A 37 -6.39 18.16 4.05
CA ASP A 37 -5.88 18.61 2.74
C ASP A 37 -6.93 19.44 2.00
N LYS A 38 -6.48 20.12 0.95
CA LYS A 38 -7.35 20.82 -0.02
C LYS A 38 -8.10 19.86 -0.94
N ARG A 39 -7.60 18.62 -1.09
CA ARG A 39 -8.11 17.62 -2.03
C ARG A 39 -8.58 16.37 -1.32
N LEU A 40 -9.69 15.84 -1.80
CA LEU A 40 -10.27 14.58 -1.36
C LEU A 40 -9.62 13.35 -2.05
N GLY A 41 -9.88 12.16 -1.51
CA GLY A 41 -9.49 10.87 -2.06
C GLY A 41 -8.25 10.26 -1.41
N GLY A 42 -7.36 11.09 -0.86
CA GLY A 42 -6.16 10.60 -0.17
C GLY A 42 -5.34 9.61 -1.00
N GLY A 43 -4.79 8.58 -0.37
CA GLY A 43 -4.05 7.50 -1.02
C GLY A 43 -4.89 6.63 -1.96
N MET A 44 -6.23 6.63 -1.81
CA MET A 44 -7.12 5.87 -2.68
C MET A 44 -7.04 6.29 -4.16
N ASN A 45 -6.73 7.55 -4.44
CA ASN A 45 -6.56 8.04 -5.81
C ASN A 45 -5.47 7.32 -6.60
N MET A 46 -4.54 6.64 -5.91
CA MET A 46 -3.43 5.87 -6.50
C MET A 46 -3.74 4.36 -6.55
N ALA A 47 -4.78 3.90 -5.88
CA ALA A 47 -5.11 2.48 -5.80
C ALA A 47 -5.65 1.95 -7.13
N SER A 48 -5.24 0.73 -7.51
CA SER A 48 -5.54 0.16 -8.83
C SER A 48 -6.54 -1.00 -8.79
N THR A 49 -6.52 -1.83 -7.75
CA THR A 49 -7.21 -3.12 -7.76
C THR A 49 -7.99 -3.35 -6.48
N MET A 50 -9.27 -3.71 -6.62
CA MET A 50 -10.13 -4.17 -5.54
C MET A 50 -10.33 -5.68 -5.65
N ARG A 51 -10.25 -6.39 -4.53
CA ARG A 51 -10.70 -7.78 -4.40
C ARG A 51 -12.08 -7.79 -3.76
N THR A 52 -13.03 -8.47 -4.38
CA THR A 52 -14.40 -8.67 -3.84
C THR A 52 -14.71 -10.14 -3.71
N PHE A 53 -15.66 -10.46 -2.84
CA PHE A 53 -16.10 -11.81 -2.59
C PHE A 53 -17.64 -11.86 -2.60
N GLY A 54 -18.19 -12.77 -3.39
CA GLY A 54 -19.61 -13.08 -3.42
C GLY A 54 -20.51 -11.97 -3.98
N SER A 55 -19.96 -10.97 -4.68
CA SER A 55 -20.74 -9.89 -5.30
C SER A 55 -21.67 -10.39 -6.43
N LYS A 56 -22.77 -9.68 -6.69
CA LYS A 56 -23.64 -9.93 -7.82
C LYS A 56 -22.88 -9.80 -9.13
N TRP A 57 -22.02 -8.79 -9.23
CA TRP A 57 -21.17 -8.55 -10.40
C TRP A 57 -20.30 -9.75 -10.77
N GLN A 58 -19.74 -10.47 -9.76
CA GLN A 58 -19.00 -11.70 -9.98
C GLN A 58 -19.90 -12.84 -10.45
N LYS A 59 -21.06 -13.02 -9.82
CA LYS A 59 -22.04 -14.06 -10.18
C LYS A 59 -22.56 -13.90 -11.62
N GLU A 60 -22.87 -12.68 -12.04
CA GLU A 60 -23.29 -12.36 -13.40
C GLU A 60 -22.26 -12.70 -14.47
N ARG A 61 -20.98 -12.75 -14.08
CA ARG A 61 -19.84 -13.12 -14.94
C ARG A 61 -19.42 -14.57 -14.79
N ASN A 62 -20.22 -15.38 -14.07
CA ASN A 62 -19.93 -16.78 -13.78
C ASN A 62 -18.56 -17.03 -13.15
N LEU A 63 -18.07 -16.07 -12.35
CA LEU A 63 -16.82 -16.23 -11.61
C LEU A 63 -17.08 -17.13 -10.39
N PRO A 64 -16.18 -18.07 -10.08
CA PRO A 64 -16.34 -18.95 -8.94
C PRO A 64 -16.35 -18.15 -7.63
N ASP A 65 -17.21 -18.56 -6.70
CA ASP A 65 -17.19 -18.02 -5.33
C ASP A 65 -16.14 -18.72 -4.50
N THR A 66 -15.02 -18.06 -4.32
CA THR A 66 -13.87 -18.54 -3.53
C THR A 66 -13.88 -18.07 -2.09
N THR A 67 -14.95 -17.45 -1.61
CA THR A 67 -15.04 -16.83 -0.27
C THR A 67 -14.64 -17.79 0.85
N ALA A 68 -15.20 -19.01 0.85
CA ALA A 68 -14.94 -20.00 1.90
C ALA A 68 -13.50 -20.51 1.86
N LEU A 69 -12.96 -20.75 0.66
CA LEU A 69 -11.58 -21.19 0.45
C LEU A 69 -10.60 -20.11 0.92
N PHE A 70 -10.84 -18.87 0.50
CA PHE A 70 -10.00 -17.74 0.89
C PHE A 70 -9.97 -17.53 2.41
N LEU A 71 -11.13 -17.55 3.07
CA LEU A 71 -11.22 -17.44 4.53
C LEU A 71 -10.46 -18.56 5.23
N ARG A 72 -10.64 -19.81 4.78
CA ARG A 72 -9.95 -20.96 5.34
C ARG A 72 -8.44 -20.78 5.22
N ASN A 73 -7.92 -20.46 4.02
CA ASN A 73 -6.50 -20.28 3.79
C ASN A 73 -5.91 -19.18 4.68
N ARG A 74 -6.61 -18.05 4.83
CA ARG A 74 -6.17 -16.97 5.74
C ARG A 74 -6.16 -17.40 7.20
N MET A 75 -7.15 -18.22 7.61
CA MET A 75 -7.17 -18.76 8.98
C MET A 75 -6.03 -19.74 9.21
N ASP A 76 -5.78 -20.65 8.27
CA ASP A 76 -4.69 -21.65 8.35
C ASP A 76 -3.32 -20.98 8.35
N GLU A 77 -3.06 -20.01 7.46
CA GLU A 77 -1.82 -19.25 7.40
C GLU A 77 -1.53 -18.42 8.67
N THR A 78 -2.55 -18.08 9.41
CA THR A 78 -2.45 -17.32 10.66
C THR A 78 -2.62 -18.19 11.90
N TYR A 79 -2.56 -19.52 11.74
CA TYR A 79 -2.76 -20.48 12.82
C TYR A 79 -4.03 -20.21 13.65
N TRP A 80 -5.12 -19.82 12.95
CA TRP A 80 -6.43 -19.49 13.52
C TRP A 80 -6.42 -18.36 14.57
N ARG A 81 -5.42 -17.48 14.55
CA ARG A 81 -5.32 -16.34 15.48
C ARG A 81 -6.07 -15.10 15.04
N LEU A 82 -6.55 -15.03 13.82
CA LEU A 82 -7.39 -13.92 13.37
C LEU A 82 -8.72 -13.89 14.14
N ASP A 83 -9.21 -12.68 14.41
CA ASP A 83 -10.59 -12.52 14.85
C ASP A 83 -11.54 -12.94 13.71
N ARG A 84 -12.20 -14.09 13.89
CA ARG A 84 -13.04 -14.71 12.87
C ARG A 84 -14.25 -13.86 12.50
N LYS A 85 -14.83 -13.14 13.47
CA LYS A 85 -15.98 -12.26 13.22
C LYS A 85 -15.55 -11.06 12.38
N LEU A 86 -14.44 -10.45 12.75
CA LEU A 86 -13.87 -9.32 12.01
C LEU A 86 -13.46 -9.74 10.59
N ALA A 87 -12.71 -10.84 10.44
CA ALA A 87 -12.31 -11.36 9.12
C ALA A 87 -13.53 -11.67 8.23
N GLY A 88 -14.55 -12.34 8.77
CA GLY A 88 -15.78 -12.62 8.05
C GLY A 88 -16.55 -11.37 7.65
N SER A 89 -16.62 -10.36 8.52
CA SER A 89 -17.25 -9.07 8.22
C SER A 89 -16.51 -8.31 7.12
N MET A 90 -15.19 -8.22 7.21
CA MET A 90 -14.36 -7.57 6.20
C MET A 90 -14.56 -8.18 4.81
N ILE A 91 -14.53 -9.51 4.71
CA ILE A 91 -14.61 -10.22 3.44
C ILE A 91 -16.00 -10.08 2.82
N ARG A 92 -17.09 -10.32 3.58
CA ARG A 92 -18.45 -10.07 3.08
C ARG A 92 -18.66 -8.62 2.68
N GLY A 93 -18.14 -7.69 3.50
CA GLY A 93 -18.25 -6.25 3.24
C GLY A 93 -17.67 -5.82 1.89
N THR A 94 -16.74 -6.57 1.31
CA THR A 94 -16.20 -6.24 -0.03
C THR A 94 -17.24 -6.43 -1.11
N GLY A 95 -17.97 -7.55 -1.11
CA GLY A 95 -19.04 -7.83 -2.07
C GLY A 95 -20.24 -6.90 -1.86
N GLU A 96 -20.66 -6.73 -0.59
CA GLU A 96 -21.77 -5.84 -0.23
C GLU A 96 -21.50 -4.38 -0.63
N PHE A 97 -20.27 -3.90 -0.41
CA PHE A 97 -19.86 -2.58 -0.87
C PHE A 97 -19.93 -2.46 -2.39
N PHE A 98 -19.37 -3.44 -3.11
CA PHE A 98 -19.33 -3.35 -4.58
C PHE A 98 -20.73 -3.44 -5.21
N ASP A 99 -21.60 -4.28 -4.68
CA ASP A 99 -23.01 -4.34 -5.10
C ASP A 99 -23.74 -3.01 -4.85
N TRP A 100 -23.49 -2.40 -3.68
CA TRP A 100 -24.03 -1.07 -3.40
C TRP A 100 -23.45 0.00 -4.33
N PHE A 101 -22.13 -0.01 -4.56
CA PHE A 101 -21.48 0.90 -5.49
C PHE A 101 -22.09 0.82 -6.89
N CYS A 102 -22.27 -0.40 -7.42
CA CYS A 102 -22.91 -0.61 -8.72
C CYS A 102 -24.36 -0.09 -8.77
N SER A 103 -25.05 -0.02 -7.63
CA SER A 103 -26.43 0.49 -7.58
C SER A 103 -26.51 2.03 -7.60
N ILE A 104 -25.44 2.74 -7.31
CA ILE A 104 -25.40 4.21 -7.27
C ILE A 104 -24.51 4.84 -8.34
N ALA A 105 -23.57 4.07 -8.91
CA ALA A 105 -22.70 4.53 -9.98
C ALA A 105 -23.42 4.57 -11.32
N PRO A 106 -23.08 5.50 -12.24
CA PRO A 106 -23.54 5.46 -13.62
C PRO A 106 -23.19 4.12 -14.28
N GLN A 107 -24.09 3.55 -15.09
CA GLN A 107 -23.88 2.26 -15.74
C GLN A 107 -22.60 2.24 -16.59
N GLU A 108 -22.31 3.31 -17.31
CA GLU A 108 -21.07 3.48 -18.07
C GLU A 108 -19.80 3.36 -17.22
N THR A 109 -19.88 3.74 -15.94
CA THR A 109 -18.78 3.57 -14.98
C THR A 109 -18.65 2.11 -14.56
N VAL A 110 -19.78 1.43 -14.31
CA VAL A 110 -19.79 0.00 -13.94
C VAL A 110 -19.26 -0.86 -15.09
N ASP A 111 -19.61 -0.53 -16.33
CA ASP A 111 -19.19 -1.26 -17.53
C ASP A 111 -17.67 -1.20 -17.80
N ARG A 112 -16.97 -0.23 -17.20
CA ARG A 112 -15.50 -0.12 -17.29
C ARG A 112 -14.76 -1.15 -16.43
N PHE A 113 -15.44 -1.79 -15.47
CA PHE A 113 -14.79 -2.77 -14.61
C PHE A 113 -14.61 -4.11 -15.32
N THR A 114 -13.39 -4.61 -15.30
CA THR A 114 -12.99 -5.92 -15.80
C THR A 114 -12.53 -6.82 -14.66
N VAL A 115 -12.40 -8.11 -14.91
CA VAL A 115 -11.83 -9.04 -13.94
C VAL A 115 -10.35 -8.78 -13.83
N GLY A 116 -9.88 -8.46 -12.64
CA GLY A 116 -8.46 -8.23 -12.37
C GLY A 116 -7.64 -9.53 -12.48
N ARG A 117 -6.39 -9.39 -12.89
CA ARG A 117 -5.42 -10.50 -12.97
C ARG A 117 -4.43 -10.44 -11.81
N TYR A 118 -4.92 -10.50 -10.59
CA TYR A 118 -4.05 -10.42 -9.43
C TYR A 118 -4.02 -11.78 -8.75
N VAL A 119 -3.03 -12.57 -9.02
CA VAL A 119 -2.98 -13.95 -8.56
C VAL A 119 -1.73 -14.15 -7.72
N PHE A 120 -1.91 -14.24 -6.40
CA PHE A 120 -0.85 -14.74 -5.52
C PHE A 120 -0.76 -16.27 -5.56
N ASP A 121 -1.92 -16.91 -5.70
CA ASP A 121 -2.07 -18.35 -5.77
C ASP A 121 -3.42 -18.63 -6.43
N GLU A 122 -3.39 -19.12 -7.69
CA GLU A 122 -4.62 -19.37 -8.47
C GLU A 122 -5.54 -20.41 -7.81
N GLU A 123 -4.95 -21.42 -7.17
CA GLU A 123 -5.72 -22.46 -6.49
C GLU A 123 -6.28 -21.99 -5.14
N ALA A 124 -5.49 -21.19 -4.39
CA ALA A 124 -5.84 -20.78 -3.04
C ALA A 124 -6.66 -19.50 -2.97
N ASP A 125 -6.38 -18.53 -3.84
CA ASP A 125 -6.99 -17.19 -3.76
C ASP A 125 -8.17 -16.99 -4.72
N GLY A 126 -8.26 -17.79 -5.78
CA GLY A 126 -9.30 -17.67 -6.82
C GLY A 126 -9.22 -16.39 -7.64
N PRO A 127 -10.15 -16.18 -8.55
CA PRO A 127 -10.17 -15.02 -9.43
C PRO A 127 -10.37 -13.72 -8.64
N LEU A 128 -9.69 -12.68 -9.10
CA LEU A 128 -9.81 -11.34 -8.54
C LEU A 128 -11.17 -10.71 -8.80
N GLY A 129 -11.48 -9.76 -7.95
CA GLY A 129 -12.64 -8.89 -8.10
C GLY A 129 -12.47 -7.83 -9.19
N PRO A 130 -13.36 -6.85 -9.21
CA PRO A 130 -13.40 -5.83 -10.25
C PRO A 130 -12.15 -4.96 -10.24
N GLN A 131 -11.61 -4.77 -11.41
CA GLN A 131 -10.52 -3.85 -11.70
C GLN A 131 -10.94 -2.94 -12.83
N CYS A 132 -10.77 -1.66 -12.67
CA CYS A 132 -10.89 -0.69 -13.74
C CYS A 132 -9.51 -0.15 -14.06
N GLY A 133 -8.97 -0.54 -15.23
CA GLY A 133 -7.78 0.06 -15.79
C GLY A 133 -8.08 1.50 -16.21
N GLY A 134 -7.31 2.46 -15.72
CA GLY A 134 -7.35 3.82 -16.25
C GLY A 134 -6.32 3.98 -17.38
N ASP A 135 -6.59 4.89 -18.32
CA ASP A 135 -5.69 5.21 -19.41
C ASP A 135 -4.51 6.07 -18.94
N GLY A 136 -3.58 5.49 -18.19
CA GLY A 136 -2.34 6.13 -17.77
C GLY A 136 -2.07 6.16 -16.26
N PRO A 137 -0.90 6.64 -15.83
CA PRO A 137 -0.47 6.68 -14.44
C PRO A 137 -1.45 7.45 -13.55
N GLY A 138 -1.79 6.89 -12.40
CA GLY A 138 -2.68 7.51 -11.42
C GLY A 138 -4.17 7.53 -11.80
N LYS A 139 -4.58 6.78 -12.82
CA LYS A 139 -5.98 6.62 -13.22
C LYS A 139 -6.52 5.23 -12.86
N GLY A 140 -6.12 4.70 -11.71
CA GLY A 140 -6.60 3.40 -11.23
C GLY A 140 -8.05 3.42 -10.75
N SER A 141 -8.57 2.24 -10.46
CA SER A 141 -9.94 2.03 -9.98
C SER A 141 -10.31 2.89 -8.78
N GLY A 142 -9.34 3.15 -7.89
CA GLY A 142 -9.57 3.94 -6.68
C GLY A 142 -10.07 5.35 -6.96
N ARG A 143 -9.52 6.01 -7.98
CA ARG A 143 -9.97 7.34 -8.39
C ARG A 143 -11.43 7.33 -8.86
N ILE A 144 -11.82 6.32 -9.61
CA ILE A 144 -13.20 6.17 -10.11
C ILE A 144 -14.17 6.03 -8.93
N PHE A 145 -13.83 5.22 -7.93
CA PHE A 145 -14.63 5.14 -6.70
C PHE A 145 -14.76 6.50 -6.03
N MET A 146 -13.66 7.27 -5.92
CA MET A 146 -13.69 8.58 -5.25
C MET A 146 -14.53 9.61 -6.00
N GLU A 147 -14.45 9.64 -7.33
CA GLU A 147 -15.26 10.54 -8.15
C GLU A 147 -16.76 10.27 -7.95
N VAL A 148 -17.18 9.00 -7.96
CA VAL A 148 -18.58 8.64 -7.69
C VAL A 148 -19.00 8.98 -6.26
N MET A 149 -18.16 8.70 -5.26
CA MET A 149 -18.48 9.00 -3.86
C MET A 149 -18.63 10.51 -3.61
N ILE A 150 -17.75 11.33 -4.16
CA ILE A 150 -17.81 12.78 -4.01
C ILE A 150 -19.09 13.32 -4.64
N GLN A 151 -19.40 12.91 -5.87
CA GLN A 151 -20.62 13.31 -6.56
C GLN A 151 -21.89 12.91 -5.80
N GLN A 152 -21.92 11.69 -5.26
CA GLN A 152 -23.06 11.22 -4.45
C GLN A 152 -23.20 12.00 -3.15
N LEU A 153 -22.09 12.35 -2.47
CA LEU A 153 -22.13 13.16 -1.24
C LEU A 153 -22.71 14.56 -1.49
N GLU A 154 -22.33 15.20 -2.61
CA GLU A 154 -22.89 16.48 -3.03
C GLU A 154 -24.41 16.39 -3.27
N GLN A 155 -24.85 15.35 -3.98
CA GLN A 155 -26.27 15.12 -4.26
C GLN A 155 -27.10 14.84 -2.99
N LEU A 156 -26.49 14.17 -2.00
CA LEU A 156 -27.13 13.85 -0.72
C LEU A 156 -27.06 15.01 0.28
N GLY A 157 -26.46 16.14 -0.09
CA GLY A 157 -26.38 17.34 0.75
C GLY A 157 -25.43 17.20 1.96
N ALA A 158 -24.44 16.32 1.89
CA ALA A 158 -23.42 16.23 2.92
C ALA A 158 -22.52 17.45 2.93
N VAL A 159 -22.08 17.89 4.10
CA VAL A 159 -21.15 19.01 4.24
C VAL A 159 -19.72 18.48 4.18
N ILE A 160 -18.92 19.02 3.28
CA ILE A 160 -17.50 18.65 3.14
C ILE A 160 -16.67 19.91 3.47
N LEU A 161 -15.83 19.78 4.52
CA LEU A 161 -14.93 20.83 4.97
C LEU A 161 -13.49 20.38 4.65
N THR A 162 -12.85 21.05 3.70
CA THR A 162 -11.42 20.88 3.41
C THR A 162 -10.58 21.86 4.21
N GLU A 163 -9.26 21.65 4.27
CA GLU A 163 -8.34 22.41 5.14
C GLU A 163 -8.82 22.39 6.60
N ALA A 164 -9.51 21.29 6.98
CA ALA A 164 -10.18 21.10 8.27
C ALA A 164 -9.38 20.15 9.15
N VAL A 165 -8.67 20.68 10.12
CA VAL A 165 -7.85 19.90 11.07
C VAL A 165 -8.64 19.64 12.33
N THR A 166 -8.98 18.38 12.60
CA THR A 166 -9.62 17.97 13.86
C THR A 166 -8.59 17.96 14.97
N GLN A 167 -8.90 18.65 16.07
CA GLN A 167 -8.02 18.82 17.22
C GLN A 167 -8.33 17.86 18.35
N ASN A 168 -9.62 17.63 18.61
CA ASN A 168 -10.06 16.75 19.70
C ASN A 168 -11.48 16.22 19.47
N ILE A 169 -11.78 15.05 20.04
CA ILE A 169 -13.13 14.50 20.18
C ILE A 169 -13.63 14.86 21.59
N ARG A 170 -14.78 15.48 21.67
CA ARG A 170 -15.40 15.86 22.95
C ARG A 170 -16.18 14.70 23.54
N MET A 171 -15.89 14.40 24.77
CA MET A 171 -16.53 13.33 25.53
C MET A 171 -17.25 13.89 26.74
N ASP A 172 -18.42 13.34 27.04
CA ASP A 172 -19.09 13.48 28.36
C ASP A 172 -19.17 12.08 28.98
N GLY A 173 -18.29 11.80 29.90
CA GLY A 173 -18.06 10.45 30.38
C GLY A 173 -17.59 9.54 29.25
N ALA A 174 -18.37 8.48 28.95
CA ALA A 174 -18.09 7.53 27.87
C ALA A 174 -18.79 7.90 26.54
N LYS A 175 -19.57 8.99 26.51
CA LYS A 175 -20.39 9.39 25.34
C LYS A 175 -19.69 10.49 24.54
N ILE A 176 -19.67 10.35 23.22
CA ILE A 176 -19.24 11.40 22.31
C ILE A 176 -20.34 12.49 22.26
N THR A 177 -19.94 13.76 22.38
CA THR A 177 -20.82 14.93 22.29
C THR A 177 -20.48 15.84 21.12
N GLY A 178 -19.33 15.61 20.48
CA GLY A 178 -18.90 16.40 19.32
C GLY A 178 -17.39 16.40 19.15
N LEU A 179 -16.90 17.36 18.42
CA LEU A 179 -15.48 17.56 18.18
C LEU A 179 -15.12 19.05 18.02
N ALA A 180 -13.86 19.38 18.31
CA ALA A 180 -13.23 20.65 18.04
C ALA A 180 -12.33 20.52 16.82
N ALA A 181 -12.43 21.45 15.89
CA ALA A 181 -11.60 21.47 14.68
C ALA A 181 -11.26 22.92 14.29
N ALA A 182 -10.37 23.08 13.31
CA ALA A 182 -10.09 24.36 12.68
C ALA A 182 -10.16 24.21 11.17
N VAL A 183 -10.85 25.12 10.48
CA VAL A 183 -10.94 25.20 9.03
C VAL A 183 -10.14 26.41 8.55
N ALA A 184 -9.11 26.18 7.73
CA ALA A 184 -8.17 27.22 7.30
C ALA A 184 -7.59 28.03 8.49
N GLY A 185 -7.42 27.40 9.63
CA GLY A 185 -6.93 28.01 10.87
C GLY A 185 -8.01 28.58 11.79
N GLU A 186 -9.23 28.78 11.30
CA GLU A 186 -10.35 29.33 12.09
C GLU A 186 -11.04 28.22 12.91
N PRO A 187 -11.19 28.39 14.24
CA PRO A 187 -11.76 27.38 15.11
C PRO A 187 -13.27 27.21 14.86
N ILE A 188 -13.67 25.92 14.82
CA ILE A 188 -15.07 25.50 14.72
C ILE A 188 -15.41 24.43 15.76
N GLU A 189 -16.69 24.31 16.07
CA GLU A 189 -17.25 23.23 16.90
C GLU A 189 -18.24 22.42 16.06
N ILE A 190 -18.22 21.09 16.23
CA ILE A 190 -19.20 20.20 15.61
C ILE A 190 -19.88 19.39 16.72
N GLN A 191 -21.20 19.49 16.82
CA GLN A 191 -22.02 18.67 17.70
C GLN A 191 -22.43 17.40 16.94
N CYS A 192 -22.08 16.24 17.47
CA CYS A 192 -22.43 14.93 16.88
C CYS A 192 -22.36 13.84 17.96
N GLU A 193 -23.06 12.74 17.74
CA GLU A 193 -23.05 11.58 18.63
C GLU A 193 -22.17 10.43 18.07
N ASN A 194 -21.85 10.47 16.77
CA ASN A 194 -21.02 9.44 16.13
C ASN A 194 -19.86 10.10 15.39
N VAL A 195 -18.68 9.50 15.53
CA VAL A 195 -17.43 9.90 14.86
C VAL A 195 -16.83 8.70 14.15
N ILE A 196 -16.50 8.86 12.88
CA ILE A 196 -15.76 7.86 12.10
C ILE A 196 -14.36 8.39 11.81
N LEU A 197 -13.35 7.76 12.40
CA LEU A 197 -11.94 8.05 12.18
C LEU A 197 -11.46 7.32 10.91
N ALA A 198 -11.20 8.08 9.85
CA ALA A 198 -10.69 7.66 8.56
C ALA A 198 -9.36 8.37 8.21
N CYS A 199 -8.54 8.62 9.24
CA CYS A 199 -7.36 9.49 9.18
C CYS A 199 -6.15 8.87 8.45
N GLY A 200 -6.26 7.63 7.97
CA GLY A 200 -5.18 6.93 7.25
C GLY A 200 -4.01 6.55 8.14
N ALA A 201 -2.85 6.39 7.52
CA ALA A 201 -1.65 5.85 8.12
C ALA A 201 -0.88 6.86 9.00
N TRP A 202 0.21 6.38 9.60
CA TRP A 202 1.03 7.11 10.58
C TRP A 202 2.54 7.08 10.27
N ILE A 203 2.95 6.60 9.12
CA ILE A 203 4.36 6.36 8.77
C ILE A 203 5.23 7.63 8.80
N ARG A 204 4.64 8.80 8.60
CA ARG A 204 5.35 10.09 8.69
C ARG A 204 5.42 10.67 10.10
N ASN A 205 4.99 9.91 11.09
CA ASN A 205 5.15 10.28 12.49
C ASN A 205 6.42 9.61 13.05
N PRO A 206 7.54 10.34 13.17
CA PRO A 206 8.82 9.75 13.58
C PRO A 206 8.75 9.16 14.99
N VAL A 207 7.93 9.70 15.88
CA VAL A 207 7.76 9.18 17.24
C VAL A 207 7.09 7.81 17.22
N VAL A 208 6.06 7.63 16.39
CA VAL A 208 5.37 6.34 16.23
C VAL A 208 6.30 5.32 15.57
N VAL A 209 7.00 5.72 14.50
CA VAL A 209 7.94 4.83 13.80
C VAL A 209 9.07 4.41 14.73
N GLN A 210 9.72 5.36 15.42
CA GLN A 210 10.81 5.05 16.35
C GLN A 210 10.37 4.11 17.49
N ARG A 211 9.13 4.27 17.97
CA ARG A 211 8.59 3.42 19.05
C ARG A 211 8.34 1.98 18.62
N TYR A 212 7.77 1.77 17.43
CA TYR A 212 7.28 0.45 16.99
C TYR A 212 8.17 -0.22 15.95
N PHE A 213 9.04 0.53 15.30
CA PHE A 213 9.94 0.07 14.24
C PHE A 213 11.28 0.80 14.33
N PRO A 214 12.03 0.65 15.44
CA PRO A 214 13.30 1.34 15.64
C PRO A 214 14.33 1.01 14.55
N GLU A 215 14.25 -0.18 13.95
CA GLU A 215 15.09 -0.61 12.83
C GLU A 215 14.95 0.27 11.58
N LEU A 216 13.83 0.96 11.42
CA LEU A 216 13.61 1.88 10.31
C LEU A 216 14.22 3.27 10.51
N ALA A 217 14.77 3.55 11.68
CA ALA A 217 15.30 4.89 11.97
C ALA A 217 16.41 5.30 10.99
N ALA A 218 17.28 4.38 10.59
CA ALA A 218 18.34 4.62 9.61
C ALA A 218 17.81 4.80 8.18
N ALA A 219 16.70 4.16 7.85
CA ALA A 219 16.07 4.23 6.53
C ALA A 219 15.11 5.43 6.38
N GLN A 220 14.71 6.08 7.47
CA GLN A 220 13.74 7.19 7.51
C GLN A 220 14.01 8.30 6.50
N PRO A 221 15.25 8.81 6.31
CA PRO A 221 15.53 9.85 5.36
C PRO A 221 15.15 9.47 3.91
N TYR A 222 15.27 8.19 3.57
CA TYR A 222 14.96 7.67 2.23
C TYR A 222 13.47 7.40 2.07
N MET A 223 12.80 6.92 3.12
CA MET A 223 11.36 6.64 3.12
C MET A 223 10.50 7.88 2.88
N GLY A 224 10.95 9.05 3.31
CA GLY A 224 10.24 10.31 3.13
C GLY A 224 10.09 10.74 1.66
N GLU A 225 10.91 10.23 0.78
CA GLU A 225 10.95 10.59 -0.65
C GLU A 225 10.12 9.66 -1.55
N SER A 226 9.55 8.59 -0.99
CA SER A 226 8.72 7.68 -1.78
C SER A 226 7.49 8.40 -2.37
N PRO A 227 7.28 8.33 -3.69
CA PRO A 227 6.15 8.97 -4.36
C PRO A 227 4.80 8.37 -3.93
N HIS A 228 4.79 7.17 -3.35
CA HIS A 228 3.60 6.48 -2.87
C HIS A 228 3.16 6.93 -1.48
N MET A 229 3.98 7.71 -0.76
CA MET A 229 3.64 8.17 0.58
C MET A 229 2.89 9.50 0.56
N SER A 230 1.65 9.48 1.03
CA SER A 230 0.94 10.73 1.30
C SER A 230 1.66 11.53 2.40
N ARG A 231 1.86 12.83 2.16
CA ARG A 231 2.36 13.76 3.18
C ARG A 231 1.46 13.82 4.42
N ASN A 232 0.25 13.34 4.31
CA ASN A 232 -0.79 13.39 5.34
C ASN A 232 -0.82 12.17 6.28
N TYR A 233 0.10 11.21 6.12
CA TYR A 233 0.19 10.02 6.98
C TYR A 233 0.87 10.32 8.33
N THR A 234 0.37 11.32 9.05
CA THR A 234 0.97 11.90 10.26
C THR A 234 0.50 11.26 11.58
N GLY A 235 -0.45 10.32 11.50
CA GLY A 235 -0.93 9.59 12.68
C GLY A 235 -1.85 10.39 13.60
N ASP A 236 -2.49 11.45 13.12
CA ASP A 236 -3.41 12.27 13.92
C ASP A 236 -4.55 11.44 14.52
N GLY A 237 -5.04 10.44 13.74
CA GLY A 237 -6.09 9.55 14.18
C GLY A 237 -5.73 8.69 15.40
N LEU A 238 -4.44 8.33 15.58
CA LEU A 238 -3.98 7.59 16.75
C LEU A 238 -4.23 8.40 18.03
N LYS A 239 -3.84 9.69 18.01
CA LYS A 239 -4.02 10.60 19.13
C LYS A 239 -5.49 10.83 19.44
N LEU A 240 -6.31 11.06 18.41
CA LEU A 240 -7.75 11.26 18.55
C LEU A 240 -8.43 10.03 19.16
N ALA A 241 -8.10 8.84 18.67
CA ALA A 241 -8.65 7.58 19.19
C ALA A 241 -8.22 7.33 20.65
N GLN A 242 -6.94 7.53 20.95
CA GLN A 242 -6.42 7.35 22.32
C GLN A 242 -7.07 8.30 23.30
N ASN A 243 -7.22 9.57 22.95
CA ASN A 243 -7.89 10.57 23.80
C ASN A 243 -9.37 10.25 24.05
N ALA A 244 -10.03 9.58 23.09
CA ALA A 244 -11.40 9.10 23.24
C ALA A 244 -11.51 7.76 24.00
N GLY A 245 -10.41 7.23 24.54
CA GLY A 245 -10.41 6.00 25.34
C GLY A 245 -10.39 4.70 24.52
N ALA A 246 -10.07 4.77 23.23
CA ALA A 246 -9.94 3.60 22.40
C ALA A 246 -8.73 2.73 22.80
N LYS A 247 -8.87 1.42 22.66
CA LYS A 247 -7.80 0.46 22.89
C LYS A 247 -6.82 0.49 21.72
N MET A 248 -5.57 0.81 22.04
CA MET A 248 -4.51 0.82 21.05
C MET A 248 -3.96 -0.60 20.83
N ASP A 249 -3.76 -0.97 19.57
CA ASP A 249 -3.10 -2.22 19.25
C ASP A 249 -1.58 -2.01 19.27
N GLU A 250 -0.94 -2.66 20.24
CA GLU A 250 0.52 -2.57 20.43
C GLU A 250 1.28 -3.67 19.68
N THR A 251 0.58 -4.64 19.07
CA THR A 251 1.21 -5.84 18.51
C THR A 251 1.04 -6.01 17.00
N ASN A 252 -0.11 -5.64 16.45
CA ASN A 252 -0.43 -5.90 15.04
C ASN A 252 -0.26 -4.67 14.14
N ARG A 253 0.68 -3.79 14.47
CA ARG A 253 1.09 -2.71 13.58
C ARG A 253 2.05 -3.26 12.54
N THR A 254 1.92 -2.80 11.33
CA THR A 254 2.85 -3.17 10.26
C THR A 254 3.11 -2.02 9.31
N ILE A 255 4.29 -2.03 8.74
CA ILE A 255 4.67 -1.19 7.61
C ILE A 255 4.91 -2.15 6.45
N ARG A 256 4.27 -1.89 5.32
CA ARG A 256 4.54 -2.65 4.10
C ARG A 256 5.68 -1.96 3.37
N MET A 257 6.83 -2.59 3.40
CA MET A 257 8.04 -2.11 2.75
C MET A 257 7.99 -2.46 1.26
N MET A 258 8.56 -1.58 0.46
CA MET A 258 8.79 -1.78 -0.97
C MET A 258 10.27 -1.56 -1.24
N GLY A 259 10.87 -2.44 -1.98
CA GLY A 259 12.26 -2.29 -2.39
C GLY A 259 12.70 -3.41 -3.36
N PRO A 260 13.72 -3.15 -4.14
CA PRO A 260 14.43 -1.89 -4.26
C PRO A 260 13.59 -0.82 -5.00
N MET A 261 13.51 0.37 -4.45
CA MET A 261 12.88 1.51 -5.11
C MET A 261 13.95 2.44 -5.64
N THR A 262 13.93 2.72 -6.93
CA THR A 262 14.86 3.68 -7.53
C THR A 262 14.17 5.01 -7.84
N MET A 263 14.88 6.10 -7.55
CA MET A 263 14.48 7.46 -7.94
C MET A 263 15.09 7.86 -9.29
N CYS A 264 15.73 6.92 -9.98
CA CYS A 264 16.31 7.16 -11.30
C CYS A 264 15.22 7.54 -12.31
N ARG A 265 15.45 8.58 -13.08
CA ARG A 265 14.51 9.03 -14.11
C ARG A 265 14.64 8.27 -15.44
N SER A 266 15.62 7.37 -15.55
CA SER A 266 15.71 6.45 -16.69
C SER A 266 14.67 5.35 -16.53
N ARG A 267 13.92 5.10 -17.57
CA ARG A 267 12.94 4.02 -17.63
C ARG A 267 13.62 2.66 -17.56
N VAL A 268 14.72 2.48 -18.31
CA VAL A 268 15.50 1.24 -18.29
C VAL A 268 15.98 0.90 -16.88
N MET A 269 16.42 1.89 -16.12
CA MET A 269 16.87 1.69 -14.76
C MET A 269 15.75 1.26 -13.81
N GLY A 270 14.57 1.83 -14.00
CA GLY A 270 13.37 1.39 -13.25
C GLY A 270 13.00 -0.07 -13.55
N GLU A 271 13.08 -0.46 -14.83
CA GLU A 271 12.81 -1.83 -15.26
C GLU A 271 13.88 -2.81 -14.76
N MET A 272 15.18 -2.45 -14.86
CA MET A 272 16.26 -3.29 -14.32
C MET A 272 16.19 -3.43 -12.80
N ALA A 273 15.78 -2.40 -12.09
CA ALA A 273 15.56 -2.47 -10.65
C ALA A 273 14.45 -3.45 -10.24
N ASN A 274 13.56 -3.81 -11.15
CA ASN A 274 12.50 -4.79 -10.95
C ASN A 274 12.72 -6.09 -11.75
N SER A 275 13.89 -6.25 -12.35
CA SER A 275 14.22 -7.39 -13.21
C SER A 275 14.94 -8.49 -12.46
N ALA A 276 14.59 -9.73 -12.75
CA ALA A 276 15.34 -10.88 -12.24
C ALA A 276 16.75 -11.03 -12.85
N TYR A 277 17.08 -10.27 -13.90
CA TYR A 277 18.39 -10.30 -14.54
C TYR A 277 19.47 -9.48 -13.83
N SER A 278 19.12 -8.71 -12.81
CA SER A 278 20.05 -7.98 -11.94
C SER A 278 20.35 -8.74 -10.65
N ILE A 279 21.33 -8.27 -9.87
CA ILE A 279 21.53 -8.69 -8.48
C ILE A 279 21.35 -7.49 -7.54
N TYR A 280 20.91 -7.77 -6.30
CA TYR A 280 20.75 -6.75 -5.27
C TYR A 280 21.81 -6.94 -4.20
N ILE A 281 22.63 -5.90 -4.01
CA ILE A 281 23.67 -5.89 -2.98
C ILE A 281 23.39 -4.80 -1.93
N ASN A 282 23.78 -5.09 -0.70
CA ASN A 282 23.77 -4.14 0.39
C ASN A 282 25.04 -3.25 0.42
N ARG A 283 25.15 -2.38 1.42
CA ARG A 283 26.32 -1.50 1.64
C ARG A 283 27.64 -2.24 1.84
N ASN A 284 27.59 -3.52 2.19
CA ASN A 284 28.77 -4.36 2.33
C ASN A 284 29.18 -5.06 1.01
N GLY A 285 28.47 -4.80 -0.10
CA GLY A 285 28.72 -5.44 -1.38
C GLY A 285 28.20 -6.88 -1.49
N GLN A 286 27.32 -7.31 -0.57
CA GLN A 286 26.81 -8.68 -0.47
C GLN A 286 25.36 -8.77 -0.93
N ARG A 287 25.01 -9.82 -1.68
CA ARG A 287 23.62 -10.17 -1.99
C ARG A 287 22.86 -10.51 -0.70
N TYR A 288 21.58 -10.21 -0.66
CA TYR A 288 20.76 -10.40 0.54
C TYR A 288 19.38 -11.02 0.26
N VAL A 289 19.00 -11.23 -0.99
CA VAL A 289 17.69 -11.74 -1.37
C VAL A 289 17.74 -12.42 -2.73
N CYS A 290 16.81 -13.34 -2.98
CA CYS A 290 16.54 -13.88 -4.32
C CYS A 290 15.83 -12.81 -5.15
N GLU A 291 16.48 -12.26 -6.14
CA GLU A 291 15.92 -11.20 -6.99
C GLU A 291 14.70 -11.68 -7.80
N ALA A 292 14.64 -12.97 -8.12
CA ALA A 292 13.49 -13.58 -8.80
C ALA A 292 12.22 -13.63 -7.91
N SER A 293 12.32 -13.42 -6.60
CA SER A 293 11.14 -13.36 -5.72
C SER A 293 10.19 -12.24 -6.12
N GLN A 294 10.71 -11.15 -6.70
CA GLN A 294 9.89 -10.05 -7.21
C GLN A 294 8.93 -10.46 -8.32
N LEU A 295 9.22 -11.50 -9.08
CA LEU A 295 8.33 -12.01 -10.11
C LEU A 295 7.04 -12.59 -9.53
N ARG A 296 7.07 -13.04 -8.27
CA ARG A 296 5.93 -13.60 -7.55
C ARG A 296 5.19 -12.55 -6.73
N MET A 297 5.90 -11.79 -5.90
CA MET A 297 5.33 -10.89 -4.91
C MET A 297 5.57 -9.40 -5.21
N GLY A 298 6.24 -9.11 -6.33
CA GLY A 298 6.66 -7.75 -6.65
C GLY A 298 7.70 -7.22 -5.66
N VAL A 299 7.83 -5.91 -5.61
CA VAL A 299 8.81 -5.20 -4.78
C VAL A 299 8.64 -5.36 -3.25
N PHE A 300 7.60 -6.08 -2.81
CA PHE A 300 7.31 -6.21 -1.37
C PHE A 300 8.19 -7.23 -0.67
N ASP A 301 8.54 -8.33 -1.31
CA ASP A 301 9.36 -9.38 -0.69
C ASP A 301 10.77 -8.87 -0.43
N SER A 302 11.42 -8.31 -1.45
CA SER A 302 12.78 -7.76 -1.32
C SER A 302 12.84 -6.54 -0.39
N GLY A 303 11.81 -5.69 -0.38
CA GLY A 303 11.70 -4.57 0.56
C GLY A 303 11.64 -5.03 2.01
N SER A 304 10.98 -6.14 2.29
CA SER A 304 10.89 -6.71 3.64
C SER A 304 12.23 -7.22 4.17
N VAL A 305 13.13 -7.64 3.29
CA VAL A 305 14.49 -8.07 3.64
C VAL A 305 15.48 -6.90 3.57
N GLN A 306 15.23 -5.94 2.66
CA GLN A 306 16.10 -4.77 2.51
C GLN A 306 16.11 -3.91 3.78
N VAL A 307 15.01 -3.83 4.53
CA VAL A 307 14.94 -3.07 5.77
C VAL A 307 15.94 -3.54 6.82
N ASP A 308 16.30 -4.81 6.80
CA ASP A 308 17.27 -5.41 7.72
C ASP A 308 18.72 -5.21 7.25
N GLN A 309 18.94 -4.62 6.07
CA GLN A 309 20.28 -4.35 5.56
C GLN A 309 20.84 -3.04 6.14
N PRO A 310 22.16 -2.87 6.18
CA PRO A 310 22.78 -1.64 6.68
C PRO A 310 22.16 -0.39 6.04
N GLU A 311 21.65 0.54 6.86
CA GLU A 311 20.95 1.77 6.46
C GLU A 311 19.68 1.54 5.60
N GLY A 312 19.20 0.30 5.44
CA GLY A 312 18.14 -0.03 4.52
C GLY A 312 18.47 0.29 3.04
N LEU A 313 19.76 0.44 2.73
CA LEU A 313 20.24 0.85 1.41
C LEU A 313 20.74 -0.35 0.62
N ALA A 314 20.37 -0.38 -0.66
CA ALA A 314 20.81 -1.38 -1.60
C ALA A 314 21.29 -0.73 -2.91
N TYR A 315 21.99 -1.52 -3.70
CA TYR A 315 22.29 -1.23 -5.09
C TYR A 315 21.82 -2.38 -5.96
N VAL A 316 21.18 -2.06 -7.06
CA VAL A 316 20.86 -3.00 -8.14
C VAL A 316 22.03 -3.01 -9.10
N VAL A 317 22.72 -4.13 -9.20
CA VAL A 317 23.94 -4.29 -10.02
C VAL A 317 23.67 -5.19 -11.20
N PHE A 318 24.12 -4.78 -12.36
CA PHE A 318 24.03 -5.51 -13.62
C PHE A 318 25.10 -5.01 -14.61
N ASP A 319 25.23 -5.66 -15.74
CA ASP A 319 26.15 -5.27 -16.79
C ASP A 319 25.47 -5.23 -18.17
N GLU A 320 26.25 -5.03 -19.22
CA GLU A 320 25.78 -4.97 -20.60
C GLU A 320 25.13 -6.29 -21.05
N ASN A 321 25.65 -7.44 -20.57
CA ASN A 321 25.09 -8.76 -20.86
C ASN A 321 23.70 -8.93 -20.22
N ASN A 322 23.55 -8.57 -18.95
CA ASN A 322 22.25 -8.64 -18.26
C ASN A 322 21.20 -7.73 -18.92
N LEU A 323 21.61 -6.51 -19.29
CA LEU A 323 20.72 -5.57 -19.99
C LEU A 323 20.24 -6.13 -21.34
N ARG A 324 21.15 -6.75 -22.11
CA ARG A 324 20.82 -7.39 -23.39
C ARG A 324 19.83 -8.53 -23.21
N HIS A 325 20.02 -9.37 -22.17
CA HIS A 325 19.08 -10.44 -21.85
C HIS A 325 17.70 -9.91 -21.45
N ALA A 326 17.67 -8.87 -20.64
CA ALA A 326 16.42 -8.22 -20.23
C ALA A 326 15.65 -7.64 -21.42
N ILE A 327 16.33 -6.99 -22.35
CA ILE A 327 15.73 -6.44 -23.58
C ILE A 327 15.25 -7.57 -24.51
N ALA A 328 16.06 -8.60 -24.71
CA ALA A 328 15.71 -9.74 -25.57
C ALA A 328 14.50 -10.53 -25.04
N ALA A 329 14.36 -10.63 -23.71
CA ALA A 329 13.19 -11.24 -23.09
C ALA A 329 11.92 -10.38 -23.32
N GLY A 330 12.04 -9.07 -23.41
CA GLY A 330 10.99 -8.13 -23.79
C GLY A 330 9.66 -8.36 -23.08
N GLU A 331 8.57 -8.47 -23.86
CA GLU A 331 7.21 -8.75 -23.35
C GLU A 331 7.05 -10.17 -22.74
N HIS A 332 8.01 -11.07 -23.02
CA HIS A 332 8.04 -12.43 -22.46
C HIS A 332 8.74 -12.50 -21.11
N GLN A 333 9.25 -11.39 -20.57
CA GLN A 333 9.67 -11.38 -19.18
C GLN A 333 8.45 -11.74 -18.32
N PRO A 334 8.58 -12.66 -17.36
CA PRO A 334 7.56 -12.84 -16.37
C PRO A 334 7.31 -11.50 -15.70
N GLN A 335 6.14 -10.97 -15.95
CA GLN A 335 5.71 -9.75 -15.30
C GLN A 335 5.48 -10.07 -13.81
N PRO A 336 5.84 -9.17 -12.89
CA PRO A 336 5.39 -9.32 -11.51
C PRO A 336 3.89 -9.63 -11.52
N GLN A 337 3.47 -10.65 -10.81
CA GLN A 337 2.04 -10.99 -10.70
C GLN A 337 1.21 -9.81 -10.17
N ILE A 338 1.89 -8.87 -9.53
CA ILE A 338 1.34 -7.58 -9.13
C ILE A 338 1.62 -6.59 -10.27
N ALA A 339 0.61 -6.33 -11.10
CA ALA A 339 0.69 -5.25 -12.06
C ALA A 339 0.89 -3.93 -11.29
N MET A 340 2.10 -3.39 -11.39
CA MET A 340 2.37 -2.06 -10.83
C MET A 340 1.49 -1.03 -11.55
N PRO A 341 1.04 0.03 -10.88
CA PRO A 341 0.14 1.04 -11.46
C PRO A 341 0.73 1.78 -12.69
N PHE A 342 1.95 1.44 -13.07
CA PHE A 342 2.68 2.05 -14.18
C PHE A 342 2.54 1.30 -15.52
N GLY A 343 1.73 0.25 -15.58
CA GLY A 343 1.52 -0.57 -16.77
C GLY A 343 2.54 -1.72 -16.91
N PRO A 344 2.44 -2.52 -17.97
CA PRO A 344 3.37 -3.61 -18.21
C PRO A 344 4.78 -3.08 -18.39
N SER A 345 5.77 -3.87 -17.92
CA SER A 345 7.19 -3.60 -18.18
C SER A 345 7.42 -3.37 -19.66
N ARG A 346 8.09 -2.29 -19.98
CA ARG A 346 8.36 -1.92 -21.37
C ARG A 346 9.83 -1.56 -21.52
N PHE A 347 10.67 -2.58 -21.54
CA PHE A 347 12.03 -2.34 -21.99
C PHE A 347 12.02 -1.70 -23.39
N PRO A 348 13.00 -0.86 -23.71
CA PRO A 348 13.25 -0.44 -25.08
C PRO A 348 13.39 -1.66 -26.00
N ALA A 349 13.08 -1.50 -27.29
CA ALA A 349 13.16 -2.59 -28.22
C ALA A 349 14.62 -2.96 -28.59
N THR A 350 15.54 -2.04 -28.37
CA THR A 350 16.95 -2.20 -28.73
C THR A 350 17.91 -1.70 -27.66
N MET A 351 19.15 -2.22 -27.68
CA MET A 351 20.24 -1.74 -26.82
C MET A 351 20.55 -0.26 -27.03
N GLU A 352 20.45 0.22 -28.28
CA GLU A 352 20.71 1.62 -28.60
C GLU A 352 19.68 2.54 -27.91
N GLU A 353 18.40 2.21 -28.02
CA GLU A 353 17.33 2.95 -27.30
C GLU A 353 17.53 2.90 -25.81
N ALA A 354 17.96 1.76 -25.26
CA ALA A 354 18.24 1.62 -23.84
C ALA A 354 19.38 2.55 -23.40
N LYS A 355 20.47 2.60 -24.14
CA LYS A 355 21.59 3.51 -23.87
C LYS A 355 21.20 4.97 -23.97
N GLN A 356 20.41 5.34 -24.96
CA GLN A 356 19.85 6.70 -25.10
C GLN A 356 19.02 7.12 -23.89
N ASP A 357 18.19 6.23 -23.35
CA ASP A 357 17.36 6.48 -22.15
C ASP A 357 18.24 6.68 -20.89
N MET A 358 19.40 6.01 -20.83
CA MET A 358 20.29 6.06 -19.66
C MET A 358 21.21 7.29 -19.61
N ILE A 359 21.60 7.84 -20.78
CA ILE A 359 22.57 8.94 -20.89
C ILE A 359 22.21 10.13 -20.01
N PRO A 360 21.00 10.71 -20.03
CA PRO A 360 20.68 11.86 -19.20
C PRO A 360 20.80 11.60 -17.69
N ALA A 361 20.54 10.36 -17.25
CA ALA A 361 20.66 9.98 -15.84
C ALA A 361 22.14 9.81 -15.45
N LEU A 362 22.98 9.28 -16.34
CA LEU A 362 24.43 9.17 -16.11
C LEU A 362 25.12 10.53 -16.08
N GLU A 363 24.74 11.44 -17.01
CA GLU A 363 25.29 12.80 -17.09
C GLU A 363 24.95 13.65 -15.87
N LYS A 364 23.80 13.40 -15.26
CA LYS A 364 23.34 14.14 -14.08
C LYS A 364 24.22 13.93 -12.85
N GLN A 365 24.87 12.80 -12.72
CA GLN A 365 25.77 12.45 -11.60
C GLN A 365 25.16 12.72 -10.19
N ASP A 366 23.86 12.46 -10.05
CA ASP A 366 23.12 12.74 -8.82
C ASP A 366 23.29 11.67 -7.73
N GLY A 367 24.22 10.74 -7.92
CA GLY A 367 24.48 9.66 -6.99
C GLY A 367 23.40 8.56 -6.97
N ILE A 368 22.62 8.44 -8.04
CA ILE A 368 21.57 7.42 -8.19
C ILE A 368 21.99 6.35 -9.17
N LEU A 369 22.46 6.74 -10.38
CA LEU A 369 22.93 5.82 -11.41
C LEU A 369 24.45 5.95 -11.56
N PHE A 370 25.12 4.81 -11.60
CA PHE A 370 26.58 4.70 -11.76
C PHE A 370 26.90 3.76 -12.91
N ALA A 371 27.97 4.06 -13.64
CA ALA A 371 28.56 3.17 -14.64
C ALA A 371 30.07 3.16 -14.52
N ALA A 372 30.70 2.02 -14.80
CA ALA A 372 32.15 1.87 -14.77
C ALA A 372 32.60 0.72 -15.69
N ASP A 373 33.85 0.81 -16.17
CA ASP A 373 34.43 -0.22 -17.04
C ASP A 373 34.98 -1.43 -16.28
N THR A 374 35.10 -1.32 -14.94
CA THR A 374 35.55 -2.41 -14.07
C THR A 374 34.71 -2.46 -12.80
N LEU A 375 34.64 -3.64 -12.16
CA LEU A 375 33.99 -3.81 -10.87
C LEU A 375 34.69 -3.01 -9.76
N ASP A 376 36.01 -2.87 -9.83
CA ASP A 376 36.79 -2.06 -8.88
C ASP A 376 36.33 -0.59 -8.92
N ALA A 377 36.27 -0.02 -10.12
CA ALA A 377 35.82 1.36 -10.31
C ALA A 377 34.33 1.54 -9.96
N LEU A 378 33.49 0.52 -10.18
CA LEU A 378 32.10 0.57 -9.78
C LEU A 378 31.97 0.56 -8.24
N ALA A 379 32.70 -0.33 -7.57
CA ALA A 379 32.72 -0.43 -6.11
C ALA A 379 33.15 0.90 -5.45
N GLU A 380 34.21 1.53 -5.98
CA GLU A 380 34.65 2.85 -5.52
C GLU A 380 33.56 3.91 -5.67
N LYS A 381 32.90 3.98 -6.85
CA LYS A 381 31.83 4.95 -7.11
C LYS A 381 30.62 4.80 -6.19
N ILE A 382 30.23 3.58 -5.86
CA ILE A 382 29.07 3.33 -4.98
C ILE A 382 29.45 3.23 -3.49
N GLY A 383 30.75 3.25 -3.17
CA GLY A 383 31.25 3.24 -1.80
C GLY A 383 31.05 1.92 -1.07
N VAL A 384 31.16 0.77 -1.78
CA VAL A 384 31.15 -0.57 -1.18
C VAL A 384 32.56 -1.18 -1.18
N PRO A 385 32.88 -2.13 -0.28
CA PRO A 385 34.16 -2.82 -0.30
C PRO A 385 34.39 -3.55 -1.63
N THR A 386 35.49 -3.22 -2.31
CA THR A 386 35.81 -3.74 -3.65
C THR A 386 35.91 -5.25 -3.66
N ASP A 387 36.64 -5.83 -2.68
CA ASP A 387 36.83 -7.28 -2.63
C ASP A 387 35.49 -8.01 -2.42
N HIS A 388 34.61 -7.49 -1.58
CA HIS A 388 33.29 -8.08 -1.36
C HIS A 388 32.41 -8.05 -2.62
N LEU A 389 32.40 -6.92 -3.37
CA LEU A 389 31.66 -6.85 -4.63
C LEU A 389 32.18 -7.88 -5.64
N LYS A 390 33.50 -8.01 -5.77
CA LYS A 390 34.14 -8.98 -6.68
C LYS A 390 33.83 -10.42 -6.28
N GLU A 391 33.93 -10.74 -5.00
CA GLU A 391 33.57 -12.06 -4.46
C GLU A 391 32.10 -12.38 -4.73
N THR A 392 31.19 -11.43 -4.47
CA THR A 392 29.75 -11.55 -4.73
C THR A 392 29.47 -11.84 -6.21
N VAL A 393 30.08 -11.07 -7.12
CA VAL A 393 29.92 -11.27 -8.57
C VAL A 393 30.52 -12.61 -9.01
N ALA A 394 31.69 -12.99 -8.49
CA ALA A 394 32.30 -14.27 -8.80
C ALA A 394 31.44 -15.46 -8.35
N ALA A 395 30.91 -15.42 -7.12
CA ALA A 395 30.00 -16.45 -6.61
C ALA A 395 28.71 -16.52 -7.46
N TYR A 396 28.14 -15.37 -7.83
CA TYR A 396 26.97 -15.33 -8.71
C TYR A 396 27.24 -15.88 -10.10
N ASN A 397 28.40 -15.56 -10.70
CA ASN A 397 28.80 -16.08 -12.01
C ASN A 397 28.99 -17.60 -11.95
N HIS A 398 29.61 -18.12 -10.89
CA HIS A 398 29.72 -19.55 -10.67
C HIS A 398 28.34 -20.24 -10.54
N ALA A 399 27.39 -19.60 -9.85
CA ALA A 399 26.01 -20.08 -9.81
C ALA A 399 25.36 -20.12 -11.20
N ALA A 400 25.60 -19.11 -12.03
CA ALA A 400 25.13 -19.08 -13.41
C ALA A 400 25.74 -20.20 -14.30
N GLU A 401 27.02 -20.51 -14.11
CA GLU A 401 27.72 -21.61 -14.80
C GLU A 401 27.19 -22.99 -14.38
N THR A 402 26.92 -23.17 -13.09
CA THR A 402 26.51 -24.47 -12.53
C THR A 402 24.99 -24.67 -12.52
N GLY A 403 24.21 -23.63 -12.74
CA GLY A 403 22.75 -23.64 -12.66
C GLY A 403 22.19 -23.72 -11.25
N MET A 404 23.04 -23.51 -10.20
CA MET A 404 22.63 -23.60 -8.81
C MET A 404 23.16 -22.41 -7.98
N ASP A 405 22.25 -21.58 -7.50
CA ASP A 405 22.56 -20.46 -6.60
C ASP A 405 22.33 -20.89 -5.14
N TRP A 406 23.42 -21.21 -4.44
CA TRP A 406 23.38 -21.62 -3.04
C TRP A 406 23.25 -20.44 -2.06
N ASP A 407 23.49 -19.20 -2.50
CA ASP A 407 23.47 -18.02 -1.64
C ASP A 407 22.06 -17.46 -1.46
N CYS A 408 21.35 -17.29 -2.59
CA CYS A 408 20.04 -16.64 -2.60
C CYS A 408 18.94 -17.51 -3.27
N PHE A 409 19.27 -18.72 -3.69
CA PHE A 409 18.33 -19.70 -4.31
C PHE A 409 17.60 -19.16 -5.55
N LYS A 410 18.28 -18.33 -6.33
CA LYS A 410 17.72 -17.79 -7.59
C LYS A 410 17.60 -18.93 -8.59
N PRO A 411 16.42 -19.14 -9.23
CA PRO A 411 16.22 -20.19 -10.22
C PRO A 411 17.17 -20.08 -11.41
N ALA A 412 17.59 -21.22 -11.95
CA ALA A 412 18.57 -21.33 -13.05
C ALA A 412 18.18 -20.49 -14.28
N ASP A 413 16.90 -20.44 -14.62
CA ASP A 413 16.38 -19.69 -15.77
C ASP A 413 16.64 -18.17 -15.69
N TRP A 414 16.99 -17.65 -14.50
CA TRP A 414 17.26 -16.25 -14.23
C TRP A 414 18.71 -15.94 -13.91
N LEU A 415 19.57 -16.95 -13.92
CA LEU A 415 21.01 -16.80 -13.68
C LEU A 415 21.68 -16.34 -14.95
N THR A 416 21.98 -15.04 -15.04
CA THR A 416 22.70 -14.44 -16.16
C THR A 416 24.00 -13.83 -15.65
N PRO A 417 25.17 -14.32 -16.06
CA PRO A 417 26.44 -13.89 -15.49
C PRO A 417 26.73 -12.41 -15.76
N ILE A 418 27.47 -11.81 -14.83
CA ILE A 418 27.91 -10.40 -14.85
C ILE A 418 29.39 -10.40 -15.23
N HIS A 419 29.74 -10.11 -16.48
CA HIS A 419 31.12 -10.21 -16.97
C HIS A 419 31.47 -9.29 -18.15
N GLU A 420 30.51 -8.46 -18.62
CA GLU A 420 30.67 -7.62 -19.80
C GLU A 420 30.51 -6.13 -19.46
N ALA A 421 31.59 -5.39 -19.52
CA ALA A 421 31.55 -3.94 -19.30
C ALA A 421 30.73 -3.20 -20.37
N PRO A 422 30.14 -2.04 -20.05
CA PRO A 422 30.16 -1.37 -18.74
C PRO A 422 29.30 -2.06 -17.69
N TYR A 423 29.75 -1.97 -16.43
CA TYR A 423 29.01 -2.39 -15.24
C TYR A 423 28.20 -1.22 -14.72
N TYR A 424 26.98 -1.49 -14.28
CA TYR A 424 26.03 -0.49 -13.80
C TYR A 424 25.62 -0.77 -12.35
N ALA A 425 25.35 0.29 -11.61
CA ALA A 425 24.71 0.18 -10.30
C ALA A 425 23.65 1.28 -10.16
N VAL A 426 22.46 0.89 -9.73
CA VAL A 426 21.39 1.84 -9.40
C VAL A 426 21.20 1.84 -7.89
N LYS A 427 21.31 3.02 -7.27
CA LYS A 427 21.00 3.18 -5.85
C LYS A 427 19.53 2.92 -5.62
N ALA A 428 19.23 2.00 -4.73
CA ALA A 428 17.89 1.58 -4.40
C ALA A 428 17.59 1.81 -2.92
N THR A 429 16.52 2.54 -2.68
CA THR A 429 16.04 2.89 -1.36
C THR A 429 14.82 2.08 -0.98
N LEU A 430 14.42 2.16 0.27
CA LEU A 430 13.14 1.63 0.72
C LEU A 430 12.03 2.63 0.43
N GLY A 431 10.92 2.11 -0.06
CA GLY A 431 9.66 2.81 -0.07
C GLY A 431 8.66 2.15 0.87
N THR A 432 7.54 2.79 1.04
CA THR A 432 6.37 2.17 1.67
C THR A 432 5.11 2.61 0.96
N ASP A 433 4.17 1.72 0.79
CA ASP A 433 2.84 2.04 0.28
C ASP A 433 1.79 2.11 1.39
N GLY A 434 2.18 1.85 2.63
CA GLY A 434 1.30 2.02 3.78
C GLY A 434 1.91 1.60 5.12
N ALA A 435 1.33 2.16 6.16
CA ALA A 435 1.49 1.73 7.54
C ALA A 435 0.10 1.47 8.11
N PHE A 436 -0.08 0.35 8.75
CA PHE A 436 -1.39 -0.19 9.07
C PHE A 436 -1.50 -0.55 10.53
N GLY A 437 -2.75 -0.46 11.05
CA GLY A 437 -3.05 -0.77 12.43
C GLY A 437 -2.83 0.42 13.36
N GLY A 438 -3.25 0.23 14.58
CA GLY A 438 -3.10 1.23 15.64
C GLY A 438 -4.28 1.26 16.58
N VAL A 439 -5.51 1.04 16.11
CA VAL A 439 -6.70 1.04 16.96
C VAL A 439 -7.44 -0.29 16.81
N GLU A 440 -7.66 -1.00 17.90
CA GLU A 440 -8.44 -2.23 17.88
C GLU A 440 -9.92 -1.95 17.58
N ILE A 441 -10.50 -2.76 16.69
CA ILE A 441 -11.89 -2.67 16.27
C ILE A 441 -12.63 -4.00 16.42
N ASN A 442 -13.95 -3.95 16.37
CA ASN A 442 -14.81 -5.13 16.24
C ASN A 442 -15.31 -5.31 14.79
N GLU A 443 -16.15 -6.31 14.57
CA GLU A 443 -16.74 -6.65 13.25
C GLU A 443 -17.60 -5.55 12.63
N ASN A 444 -18.05 -4.57 13.40
CA ASN A 444 -18.82 -3.40 12.98
C ASN A 444 -17.96 -2.15 12.82
N MET A 445 -16.63 -2.29 12.85
CA MET A 445 -15.66 -1.19 12.81
C MET A 445 -15.73 -0.25 14.01
N GLN A 446 -16.41 -0.60 15.11
CA GLN A 446 -16.40 0.19 16.35
C GLN A 446 -15.05 0.07 17.05
N ALA A 447 -14.52 1.18 17.54
CA ALA A 447 -13.31 1.18 18.36
C ALA A 447 -13.56 0.40 19.65
N LYS A 448 -12.71 -0.60 19.94
CA LYS A 448 -12.71 -1.24 21.27
C LYS A 448 -12.25 -0.24 22.32
N SER A 449 -12.82 -0.31 23.50
CA SER A 449 -12.43 0.53 24.63
C SER A 449 -11.26 -0.06 25.41
N ALA A 450 -10.35 0.78 25.88
CA ALA A 450 -9.27 0.37 26.79
C ALA A 450 -9.78 -0.17 28.13
N SER A 451 -11.00 0.23 28.55
CA SER A 451 -11.67 -0.24 29.75
C SER A 451 -12.56 -1.47 29.54
N GLY A 452 -12.62 -2.01 28.31
CA GLY A 452 -13.49 -3.12 27.93
C GLY A 452 -14.71 -2.67 27.12
N GLY A 453 -15.25 -3.58 26.30
CA GLY A 453 -16.33 -3.26 25.38
C GLY A 453 -15.90 -2.36 24.21
N VAL A 454 -16.74 -1.41 23.83
CA VAL A 454 -16.50 -0.44 22.75
C VAL A 454 -16.62 1.00 23.25
N VAL A 455 -15.97 1.93 22.57
CA VAL A 455 -16.24 3.36 22.74
C VAL A 455 -17.52 3.69 21.97
N GLU A 456 -18.57 4.05 22.68
CA GLU A 456 -19.88 4.33 22.10
C GLU A 456 -19.80 5.50 21.10
N GLY A 457 -20.31 5.26 19.88
CA GLY A 457 -20.29 6.26 18.80
C GLY A 457 -18.94 6.43 18.09
N LEU A 458 -17.88 5.71 18.47
CA LEU A 458 -16.57 5.80 17.81
C LEU A 458 -16.34 4.63 16.86
N TYR A 459 -16.04 4.94 15.61
CA TYR A 459 -15.69 3.98 14.58
C TYR A 459 -14.30 4.29 14.02
N VAL A 460 -13.58 3.26 13.59
CA VAL A 460 -12.24 3.41 12.98
C VAL A 460 -12.17 2.57 11.72
N VAL A 461 -11.74 3.19 10.62
CA VAL A 461 -11.74 2.56 9.30
C VAL A 461 -10.43 2.80 8.54
N GLY A 462 -10.17 2.00 7.51
CA GLY A 462 -8.98 2.12 6.69
C GLY A 462 -7.69 1.80 7.44
N ASP A 463 -6.59 2.41 7.06
CA ASP A 463 -5.24 2.06 7.53
C ASP A 463 -5.01 2.28 9.04
N LEU A 464 -5.83 3.10 9.68
CA LEU A 464 -5.78 3.33 11.12
C LEU A 464 -6.31 2.14 11.93
N ALA A 465 -7.21 1.34 11.35
CA ALA A 465 -7.85 0.23 12.02
C ALA A 465 -6.95 -1.01 12.04
N SER A 466 -6.91 -1.69 13.20
CA SER A 466 -6.21 -2.96 13.37
C SER A 466 -7.07 -4.17 12.98
N GLY A 467 -6.40 -5.34 12.87
CA GLY A 467 -7.05 -6.62 12.60
C GLY A 467 -7.00 -7.07 11.14
N ARG A 468 -6.56 -6.20 10.23
CA ARG A 468 -6.29 -6.58 8.84
C ARG A 468 -4.95 -7.30 8.68
N PHE A 469 -3.96 -6.90 9.46
CA PHE A 469 -2.67 -7.56 9.55
C PHE A 469 -2.52 -8.27 10.87
N LEU A 470 -1.80 -9.38 10.84
CA LEU A 470 -1.36 -10.08 12.02
C LEU A 470 0.16 -10.15 12.02
N ASN A 471 0.79 -9.64 13.07
CA ASN A 471 2.22 -9.78 13.30
C ASN A 471 2.44 -11.00 14.20
N MET A 472 2.92 -12.09 13.63
CA MET A 472 3.15 -13.34 14.34
C MET A 472 4.56 -13.84 14.09
N CYS A 473 5.38 -13.88 15.14
CA CYS A 473 6.75 -14.44 15.03
C CYS A 473 7.55 -13.86 13.84
N GLY A 474 7.40 -12.54 13.59
CA GLY A 474 8.03 -11.88 12.44
C GLY A 474 7.32 -12.08 11.09
N ILE A 475 6.31 -12.93 11.01
CA ILE A 475 5.52 -13.13 9.79
C ILE A 475 4.37 -12.13 9.76
N LYS A 476 4.37 -11.27 8.74
CA LYS A 476 3.32 -10.27 8.51
C LYS A 476 2.35 -10.84 7.47
N LYS A 477 1.14 -11.17 7.89
CA LYS A 477 0.09 -11.71 7.02
C LYS A 477 -1.04 -10.71 6.84
N GLN A 478 -1.44 -10.51 5.60
CA GLN A 478 -2.51 -9.60 5.22
C GLN A 478 -3.78 -10.37 4.86
N ILE A 479 -4.93 -9.94 5.40
CA ILE A 479 -6.23 -10.57 5.12
C ILE A 479 -6.79 -10.07 3.79
N LEU A 480 -6.78 -8.75 3.58
CA LEU A 480 -7.29 -8.09 2.37
C LEU A 480 -6.29 -7.06 1.87
N ASN A 481 -6.29 -6.78 0.57
CA ASN A 481 -5.53 -5.66 0.02
C ASN A 481 -6.11 -4.31 0.50
N ASP A 482 -5.30 -3.26 0.38
CA ASP A 482 -5.56 -1.94 0.99
C ASP A 482 -6.88 -1.34 0.53
N MET A 483 -7.11 -1.35 -0.78
CA MET A 483 -8.31 -0.81 -1.38
C MET A 483 -9.57 -1.53 -0.91
N SER A 484 -9.54 -2.87 -0.91
CA SER A 484 -10.69 -3.68 -0.48
C SER A 484 -11.04 -3.44 0.97
N PHE A 485 -10.03 -3.40 1.85
CA PHE A 485 -10.25 -3.12 3.27
C PHE A 485 -10.74 -1.68 3.50
N ALA A 486 -10.11 -0.69 2.87
CA ALA A 486 -10.51 0.70 3.05
C ALA A 486 -11.96 0.95 2.65
N LEU A 487 -12.38 0.43 1.47
CA LEU A 487 -13.73 0.61 0.96
C LEU A 487 -14.77 -0.19 1.78
N SER A 488 -14.48 -1.46 2.09
CA SER A 488 -15.41 -2.30 2.87
C SER A 488 -15.55 -1.83 4.32
N SER A 489 -14.46 -1.44 4.98
CA SER A 489 -14.52 -0.91 6.35
C SER A 489 -15.33 0.38 6.43
N GLY A 490 -15.16 1.28 5.47
CA GLY A 490 -15.96 2.50 5.35
C GLY A 490 -17.44 2.17 5.18
N PHE A 491 -17.78 1.25 4.29
CA PHE A 491 -19.16 0.81 4.05
C PHE A 491 -19.80 0.19 5.29
N ILE A 492 -19.09 -0.68 6.00
CA ILE A 492 -19.58 -1.33 7.24
C ILE A 492 -19.81 -0.27 8.32
N ALA A 493 -18.82 0.61 8.57
CA ALA A 493 -18.93 1.66 9.58
C ALA A 493 -20.08 2.63 9.29
N GLY A 494 -20.19 3.11 8.05
CA GLY A 494 -21.27 4.02 7.65
C GLY A 494 -22.64 3.37 7.78
N THR A 495 -22.77 2.07 7.43
CA THR A 495 -24.01 1.31 7.59
C THR A 495 -24.38 1.14 9.06
N HIS A 496 -23.41 0.74 9.91
CA HIS A 496 -23.67 0.48 11.33
C HIS A 496 -23.96 1.78 12.10
N ALA A 497 -23.16 2.82 11.89
CA ALA A 497 -23.37 4.11 12.54
C ALA A 497 -24.73 4.75 12.17
N ALA A 498 -25.20 4.56 10.93
CA ALA A 498 -26.48 5.09 10.51
C ALA A 498 -27.68 4.32 11.07
N ARG A 499 -27.54 3.04 11.40
CA ARG A 499 -28.64 2.19 11.93
C ARG A 499 -28.78 2.28 13.45
N LYS A 500 -27.74 2.70 14.12
CA LYS A 500 -27.74 2.88 15.58
C LYS A 500 -28.38 4.23 15.91
N ASN A 501 -29.56 4.22 16.45
CA ASN A 501 -30.24 5.37 17.09
C ASN A 501 -30.49 5.03 18.52
#